data_2cb91e4e19832ab24765210c53ed0c8f
#
_entry.id   2cb91e4e19832ab24765210c53ed0c8f
#
_cell.length_a   1.000
_cell.length_b   1.000
_cell.length_c   1.000
_cell.angle_alpha   90.00
_cell.angle_beta   90.00
_cell.angle_gamma   90.00
#
_symmetry.space_group_name_H-M   'P 1'
#
loop_
_entity.id
_entity.type
_entity.pdbx_description
1 polymer ?
#
loop_
_entity_poly.entity_id
_entity_poly.type
_entity_poly.pdbx_seq_one_letter_code
_entity_poly.pdbx_strand_id
1 'polypeptide(L)'
;MKTTINEDNTGADDKEAAGRNPYSLLLLVLGGMVVLGALAAFVSPKQNEIPGELRGVWKTAEAAHSDRFLELSLVSVGFGTGHGTVSTGFIRKVEIVPKGPLKLYTITYRDEAGEQELSFLYDPSDASLRLKNQDRTVWRKSHDS
;
A
#
# COMPACT_ATOMS: atom_id res chain seq x y z
N MET A 1 81.22 29.93 30.27
CA MET A 1 81.75 28.59 30.44
C MET A 1 80.62 27.60 30.11
N LYS A 2 80.81 26.69 29.11
CA LYS A 2 80.06 25.49 28.72
C LYS A 2 78.54 25.66 28.38
N THR A 3 78.21 25.69 27.08
CA THR A 3 77.98 24.52 26.16
C THR A 3 77.09 23.40 26.75
N THR A 4 75.92 23.21 26.23
CA THR A 4 75.54 21.93 25.74
C THR A 4 74.30 22.02 24.78
N ILE A 5 74.51 21.53 23.63
CA ILE A 5 73.64 21.23 22.52
C ILE A 5 72.77 19.97 22.93
N ASN A 6 71.50 19.91 22.56
CA ASN A 6 70.79 18.67 22.28
C ASN A 6 69.68 19.01 21.30
N GLU A 7 69.91 18.69 20.06
CA GLU A 7 69.45 17.52 19.28
C GLU A 7 67.98 17.31 19.29
N ASP A 8 67.45 17.71 18.19
CA ASP A 8 66.65 16.91 17.23
C ASP A 8 65.83 15.74 17.82
N ASN A 9 64.54 15.85 17.70
CA ASN A 9 63.73 14.70 17.52
C ASN A 9 62.58 15.00 16.55
N THR A 10 62.87 14.75 15.29
CA THR A 10 61.95 14.68 14.20
C THR A 10 61.03 13.44 14.40
N GLY A 11 59.88 13.64 15.02
CA GLY A 11 58.79 12.65 15.06
C GLY A 11 58.01 12.76 13.75
N ALA A 12 58.32 11.91 12.81
CA ALA A 12 57.50 11.70 11.63
C ALA A 12 56.17 11.09 12.05
N ASP A 13 55.11 11.88 12.03
CA ASP A 13 53.73 11.39 12.07
C ASP A 13 53.42 10.71 10.73
N ASP A 14 53.67 9.41 10.69
CA ASP A 14 53.12 8.53 9.69
C ASP A 14 51.59 8.49 9.85
N LYS A 15 50.91 9.42 9.18
CA LYS A 15 49.49 9.29 8.91
C LYS A 15 49.28 8.10 8.00
N GLU A 16 49.03 6.96 8.63
CA GLU A 16 48.48 5.76 8.02
C GLU A 16 47.22 6.15 7.25
N ALA A 17 47.36 6.31 5.96
CA ALA A 17 46.24 6.47 5.05
C ALA A 17 45.47 5.16 5.09
N ALA A 18 44.44 5.13 5.90
CA ALA A 18 43.46 4.03 5.92
C ALA A 18 42.97 3.79 4.49
N GLY A 19 43.54 2.76 3.87
CA GLY A 19 43.20 2.32 2.53
C GLY A 19 41.70 2.09 2.45
N ARG A 20 40.99 3.05 1.89
CA ARG A 20 39.58 2.90 1.55
C ARG A 20 39.48 1.77 0.56
N ASN A 21 39.05 0.62 1.06
CA ASN A 21 38.82 -0.58 0.27
C ASN A 21 37.74 -0.23 -0.77
N PRO A 22 38.01 -0.23 -2.09
CA PRO A 22 37.08 0.18 -3.12
C PRO A 22 35.80 -0.70 -3.10
N TYR A 23 35.92 -1.90 -2.56
CA TYR A 23 34.78 -2.83 -2.43
C TYR A 23 33.77 -2.41 -1.35
N SER A 24 34.19 -1.64 -0.33
CA SER A 24 33.27 -1.14 0.70
C SER A 24 32.31 -0.08 0.16
N LEU A 25 32.77 0.75 -0.77
CA LEU A 25 31.94 1.74 -1.45
C LEU A 25 30.95 1.05 -2.41
N LEU A 26 31.40 0.04 -3.12
CA LEU A 26 30.56 -0.75 -4.03
C LEU A 26 29.45 -1.50 -3.27
N LEU A 27 29.77 -2.10 -2.13
CA LEU A 27 28.80 -2.77 -1.26
C LEU A 27 27.75 -1.79 -0.67
N LEU A 28 28.16 -0.57 -0.31
CA LEU A 28 27.23 0.46 0.16
C LEU A 28 26.26 0.93 -0.93
N VAL A 29 26.74 1.09 -2.17
CA VAL A 29 25.91 1.50 -3.31
C VAL A 29 24.94 0.38 -3.70
N LEU A 30 25.40 -0.87 -3.76
CA LEU A 30 24.54 -2.03 -4.04
C LEU A 30 23.52 -2.27 -2.93
N GLY A 31 23.91 -2.16 -1.66
CA GLY A 31 23.00 -2.28 -0.52
C GLY A 31 21.93 -1.18 -0.51
N GLY A 32 22.32 0.06 -0.82
CA GLY A 32 21.42 1.20 -0.93
C GLY A 32 20.39 1.05 -2.06
N MET A 33 20.80 0.51 -3.22
CA MET A 33 19.89 0.27 -4.34
C MET A 33 18.86 -0.83 -4.05
N VAL A 34 19.26 -1.89 -3.34
CA VAL A 34 18.32 -2.96 -2.96
C VAL A 34 17.29 -2.47 -1.96
N VAL A 35 17.70 -1.65 -0.98
CA VAL A 35 16.77 -1.08 0.01
C VAL A 35 15.82 -0.07 -0.62
N LEU A 36 16.29 0.79 -1.53
CA LEU A 36 15.44 1.72 -2.28
C LEU A 36 14.47 0.99 -3.22
N GLY A 37 14.90 -0.10 -3.87
CA GLY A 37 14.03 -0.93 -4.70
C GLY A 37 12.95 -1.65 -3.90
N ALA A 38 13.26 -2.14 -2.71
CA ALA A 38 12.29 -2.79 -1.83
C ALA A 38 11.25 -1.80 -1.27
N LEU A 39 11.66 -0.58 -0.92
CA LEU A 39 10.74 0.49 -0.48
C LEU A 39 9.83 0.97 -1.62
N ALA A 40 10.31 1.06 -2.86
CA ALA A 40 9.50 1.44 -4.02
C ALA A 40 8.42 0.40 -4.35
N ALA A 41 8.65 -0.88 -4.05
CA ALA A 41 7.67 -1.94 -4.26
C ALA A 41 6.46 -1.89 -3.32
N PHE A 42 6.54 -1.13 -2.21
CA PHE A 42 5.45 -0.97 -1.24
C PHE A 42 4.60 0.29 -1.44
N VAL A 43 5.04 1.21 -2.30
CA VAL A 43 4.25 2.39 -2.64
C VAL A 43 3.42 2.06 -3.87
N SER A 44 2.26 1.43 -3.67
CA SER A 44 1.27 1.32 -4.74
C SER A 44 0.92 2.73 -5.22
N PRO A 45 0.97 3.01 -6.53
CA PRO A 45 0.59 4.31 -7.04
C PRO A 45 -0.82 4.64 -6.56
N LYS A 46 -1.05 5.87 -6.12
CA LYS A 46 -2.38 6.36 -5.77
C LYS A 46 -3.27 6.25 -6.99
N GLN A 47 -4.11 5.23 -7.01
CA GLN A 47 -5.09 5.06 -8.08
C GLN A 47 -6.37 5.78 -7.63
N ASN A 48 -6.88 6.63 -8.50
CA ASN A 48 -8.18 7.28 -8.30
C ASN A 48 -9.32 6.48 -8.95
N GLU A 49 -8.99 5.31 -9.48
CA GLU A 49 -9.90 4.45 -10.23
C GLU A 49 -9.97 3.06 -9.63
N ILE A 50 -11.15 2.47 -9.65
CA ILE A 50 -11.35 1.08 -9.25
C ILE A 50 -10.74 0.15 -10.30
N PRO A 51 -9.87 -0.82 -9.91
CA PRO A 51 -9.39 -1.86 -10.80
C PRO A 51 -10.51 -2.64 -11.48
N GLY A 52 -10.31 -3.03 -12.73
CA GLY A 52 -11.31 -3.72 -13.53
C GLY A 52 -11.86 -5.00 -12.89
N GLU A 53 -11.00 -5.72 -12.15
CA GLU A 53 -11.37 -6.93 -11.41
C GLU A 53 -12.45 -6.70 -10.35
N LEU A 54 -12.54 -5.49 -9.80
CA LEU A 54 -13.50 -5.13 -8.76
C LEU A 54 -14.76 -4.48 -9.30
N ARG A 55 -14.77 -3.97 -10.54
CA ARG A 55 -15.93 -3.24 -11.10
C ARG A 55 -17.12 -4.17 -11.28
N GLY A 56 -18.28 -3.72 -10.88
CA GLY A 56 -19.55 -4.44 -10.99
C GLY A 56 -20.37 -4.35 -9.72
N VAL A 57 -21.48 -5.09 -9.70
CA VAL A 57 -22.40 -5.18 -8.58
C VAL A 57 -22.06 -6.41 -7.74
N TRP A 58 -21.89 -6.20 -6.46
CA TRP A 58 -21.56 -7.23 -5.48
C TRP A 58 -22.75 -7.47 -4.57
N LYS A 59 -23.15 -8.73 -4.42
CA LYS A 59 -24.26 -9.17 -3.58
C LYS A 59 -23.80 -10.27 -2.62
N THR A 60 -24.53 -10.46 -1.55
CA THR A 60 -24.32 -11.57 -0.61
C THR A 60 -25.53 -12.49 -0.58
N ALA A 61 -25.28 -13.77 -0.35
CA ALA A 61 -26.33 -14.78 -0.15
C ALA A 61 -26.84 -14.80 1.30
N GLU A 62 -26.27 -14.01 2.21
CA GLU A 62 -26.76 -13.92 3.58
C GLU A 62 -28.16 -13.31 3.63
N ALA A 63 -29.12 -14.03 4.22
CA ALA A 63 -30.52 -13.61 4.29
C ALA A 63 -30.70 -12.24 4.96
N ALA A 64 -29.89 -11.90 5.95
CA ALA A 64 -29.93 -10.61 6.65
C ALA A 64 -29.50 -9.41 5.78
N HIS A 65 -28.87 -9.67 4.64
CA HIS A 65 -28.31 -8.65 3.74
C HIS A 65 -28.64 -8.90 2.26
N SER A 66 -29.58 -9.80 1.98
CA SER A 66 -29.91 -10.23 0.61
C SER A 66 -30.48 -9.13 -0.28
N ASP A 67 -31.04 -8.09 0.34
CA ASP A 67 -31.59 -6.89 -0.30
C ASP A 67 -30.54 -5.79 -0.53
N ARG A 68 -29.31 -5.99 -0.05
CA ARG A 68 -28.22 -5.02 -0.16
C ARG A 68 -27.29 -5.36 -1.31
N PHE A 69 -26.72 -4.32 -1.89
CA PHE A 69 -25.64 -4.47 -2.88
C PHE A 69 -24.58 -3.39 -2.69
N LEU A 70 -23.38 -3.71 -3.15
CA LEU A 70 -22.28 -2.79 -3.31
C LEU A 70 -21.96 -2.70 -4.81
N GLU A 71 -22.00 -1.51 -5.38
CA GLU A 71 -21.61 -1.26 -6.75
C GLU A 71 -20.28 -0.52 -6.79
N LEU A 72 -19.31 -1.08 -7.50
CA LEU A 72 -18.01 -0.48 -7.74
C LEU A 72 -17.89 -0.12 -9.22
N SER A 73 -17.97 1.15 -9.53
CA SER A 73 -17.77 1.69 -10.89
C SER A 73 -16.34 2.20 -11.05
N LEU A 74 -15.98 2.72 -12.21
CA LEU A 74 -14.65 3.25 -12.46
C LEU A 74 -14.26 4.33 -11.44
N VAL A 75 -15.18 5.25 -11.11
CA VAL A 75 -14.94 6.46 -10.30
C VAL A 75 -15.95 6.64 -9.16
N SER A 76 -16.81 5.67 -8.92
CA SER A 76 -17.84 5.78 -7.88
C SER A 76 -18.07 4.48 -7.12
N VAL A 77 -18.57 4.63 -5.90
CA VAL A 77 -19.04 3.55 -5.02
C VAL A 77 -20.52 3.78 -4.77
N GLY A 78 -21.34 2.76 -5.01
CA GLY A 78 -22.78 2.76 -4.75
C GLY A 78 -23.16 1.74 -3.69
N PHE A 79 -24.05 2.10 -2.78
CA PHE A 79 -24.60 1.20 -1.77
C PHE A 79 -26.12 1.13 -1.91
N GLY A 80 -26.66 -0.07 -2.12
CA GLY A 80 -28.07 -0.33 -1.96
C GLY A 80 -28.37 -0.70 -0.50
N THR A 81 -29.33 -0.01 0.10
CA THR A 81 -29.66 -0.16 1.53
C THR A 81 -30.90 -1.04 1.76
N GLY A 82 -31.38 -1.71 0.74
CA GLY A 82 -32.65 -2.41 0.83
C GLY A 82 -33.85 -1.51 0.59
N HIS A 83 -34.86 -1.35 0.59
CA HIS A 83 -35.95 -0.38 0.41
C HIS A 83 -35.81 0.57 -0.80
N GLY A 84 -34.98 0.20 -1.79
CA GLY A 84 -34.81 0.98 -3.03
C GLY A 84 -33.96 2.24 -2.91
N THR A 85 -33.37 2.49 -1.75
CA THR A 85 -32.47 3.64 -1.57
C THR A 85 -31.06 3.29 -2.00
N VAL A 86 -30.44 4.13 -2.82
CA VAL A 86 -29.06 4.02 -3.26
C VAL A 86 -28.30 5.25 -2.80
N SER A 87 -27.20 5.05 -2.07
CA SER A 87 -26.24 6.09 -1.77
C SER A 87 -25.04 5.93 -2.71
N THR A 88 -24.60 7.02 -3.31
CA THR A 88 -23.46 7.02 -4.25
C THR A 88 -22.43 8.04 -3.80
N GLY A 89 -21.15 7.61 -3.81
CA GLY A 89 -20.02 8.48 -3.52
C GLY A 89 -18.98 8.44 -4.64
N PHE A 90 -18.29 9.57 -4.84
CA PHE A 90 -17.22 9.68 -5.84
C PHE A 90 -15.85 9.40 -5.22
N ILE A 91 -15.09 8.52 -5.88
CA ILE A 91 -13.79 8.05 -5.41
C ILE A 91 -12.77 9.19 -5.45
N ARG A 92 -12.02 9.31 -4.37
CA ARG A 92 -10.91 10.24 -4.20
C ARG A 92 -9.57 9.53 -4.20
N LYS A 93 -9.52 8.30 -3.64
CA LYS A 93 -8.30 7.53 -3.50
C LYS A 93 -8.62 6.04 -3.41
N VAL A 94 -7.77 5.22 -4.00
CA VAL A 94 -7.78 3.76 -3.84
C VAL A 94 -6.39 3.35 -3.37
N GLU A 95 -6.33 2.65 -2.24
CA GLU A 95 -5.10 2.05 -1.71
C GLU A 95 -5.23 0.54 -1.74
N ILE A 96 -4.13 -0.13 -2.07
CA ILE A 96 -4.06 -1.58 -2.18
C ILE A 96 -2.88 -2.06 -1.37
N VAL A 97 -3.13 -2.95 -0.40
CA VAL A 97 -2.08 -3.54 0.42
C VAL A 97 -2.16 -5.06 0.30
N PRO A 98 -1.11 -5.75 -0.14
CA PRO A 98 -1.06 -7.21 -0.14
C PRO A 98 -1.19 -7.77 1.29
N LYS A 99 -2.01 -8.81 1.45
CA LYS A 99 -2.24 -9.54 2.71
C LYS A 99 -2.13 -11.04 2.46
N GLY A 100 -0.91 -11.54 2.21
CA GLY A 100 -0.70 -12.92 1.76
C GLY A 100 -1.36 -13.16 0.41
N PRO A 101 -2.27 -14.15 0.27
CA PRO A 101 -2.98 -14.39 -0.98
C PRO A 101 -4.10 -13.37 -1.26
N LEU A 102 -4.49 -12.59 -0.25
CA LEU A 102 -5.56 -11.60 -0.34
C LEU A 102 -5.00 -10.21 -0.64
N LYS A 103 -5.88 -9.31 -1.09
CA LYS A 103 -5.59 -7.88 -1.25
C LYS A 103 -6.53 -7.07 -0.36
N LEU A 104 -5.98 -6.22 0.53
CA LEU A 104 -6.76 -5.25 1.27
C LEU A 104 -6.90 -3.99 0.42
N TYR A 105 -8.13 -3.65 0.09
CA TYR A 105 -8.48 -2.40 -0.57
C TYR A 105 -9.02 -1.41 0.45
N THR A 106 -8.59 -0.17 0.34
CA THR A 106 -9.15 0.96 1.08
C THR A 106 -9.50 2.06 0.08
N ILE A 107 -10.78 2.36 -0.02
CA ILE A 107 -11.33 3.34 -0.94
C ILE A 107 -11.81 4.54 -0.14
N THR A 108 -11.19 5.68 -0.34
CA THR A 108 -11.70 6.96 0.16
C THR A 108 -12.61 7.57 -0.89
N TYR A 109 -13.84 7.88 -0.52
CA TYR A 109 -14.83 8.47 -1.41
C TYR A 109 -15.57 9.62 -0.72
N ARG A 110 -16.25 10.46 -1.48
CA ARG A 110 -17.07 11.56 -0.98
C ARG A 110 -18.51 11.39 -1.44
N ASP A 111 -19.42 11.42 -0.50
CA ASP A 111 -20.86 11.45 -0.69
C ASP A 111 -21.48 12.75 -0.11
N GLU A 112 -22.80 12.79 0.06
CA GLU A 112 -23.53 13.94 0.65
C GLU A 112 -23.17 14.17 2.12
N ALA A 113 -22.78 13.11 2.85
CA ALA A 113 -22.37 13.20 4.26
C ALA A 113 -20.91 13.65 4.42
N GLY A 114 -20.12 13.72 3.34
CA GLY A 114 -18.74 14.13 3.34
C GLY A 114 -17.78 13.04 2.89
N GLU A 115 -16.56 13.04 3.43
CA GLU A 115 -15.54 12.04 3.11
C GLU A 115 -15.74 10.79 3.93
N GLN A 116 -15.75 9.64 3.26
CA GLN A 116 -15.99 8.32 3.81
C GLN A 116 -14.88 7.35 3.40
N GLU A 117 -14.77 6.24 4.14
CA GLU A 117 -13.82 5.17 3.84
C GLU A 117 -14.54 3.83 3.76
N LEU A 118 -14.26 3.06 2.70
CA LEU A 118 -14.67 1.68 2.52
C LEU A 118 -13.43 0.79 2.47
N SER A 119 -13.31 -0.15 3.41
CA SER A 119 -12.23 -1.13 3.42
C SER A 119 -12.76 -2.55 3.29
N PHE A 120 -12.14 -3.36 2.43
CA PHE A 120 -12.48 -4.77 2.26
C PHE A 120 -11.27 -5.62 1.84
N LEU A 121 -11.33 -6.90 2.15
CA LEU A 121 -10.42 -7.92 1.66
C LEU A 121 -10.99 -8.52 0.37
N TYR A 122 -10.18 -8.58 -0.67
CA TYR A 122 -10.49 -9.24 -1.93
C TYR A 122 -9.68 -10.52 -2.07
N ASP A 123 -10.35 -11.61 -2.37
CA ASP A 123 -9.75 -12.90 -2.69
C ASP A 123 -9.78 -13.11 -4.22
N PRO A 124 -8.63 -13.03 -4.90
CA PRO A 124 -8.58 -13.22 -6.34
C PRO A 124 -8.81 -14.69 -6.76
N SER A 125 -8.67 -15.66 -5.85
CA SER A 125 -8.80 -17.08 -6.17
C SER A 125 -10.24 -17.50 -6.44
N ASP A 126 -11.21 -16.86 -5.78
CA ASP A 126 -12.63 -17.13 -5.93
C ASP A 126 -13.46 -15.89 -6.29
N ALA A 127 -12.77 -14.79 -6.59
CA ALA A 127 -13.37 -13.51 -6.93
C ALA A 127 -14.43 -13.04 -5.91
N SER A 128 -14.10 -13.16 -4.62
CA SER A 128 -14.97 -12.72 -3.52
C SER A 128 -14.38 -11.54 -2.77
N LEU A 129 -15.22 -10.78 -2.08
CA LEU A 129 -14.79 -9.76 -1.15
C LEU A 129 -15.48 -9.89 0.22
N ARG A 130 -14.82 -9.39 1.26
CA ARG A 130 -15.35 -9.30 2.62
C ARG A 130 -15.10 -7.91 3.15
N LEU A 131 -16.16 -7.22 3.54
CA LEU A 131 -16.06 -5.89 4.16
C LEU A 131 -15.37 -6.02 5.52
N LYS A 132 -14.47 -5.08 5.85
CA LYS A 132 -13.67 -5.13 7.08
C LYS A 132 -14.52 -5.16 8.36
N ASN A 133 -15.68 -4.54 8.34
CA ASN A 133 -16.64 -4.53 9.45
C ASN A 133 -17.65 -5.69 9.41
N GLN A 134 -17.60 -6.54 8.38
CA GLN A 134 -18.47 -7.71 8.16
C GLN A 134 -17.61 -8.87 7.61
N ASP A 135 -16.60 -9.27 8.35
CA ASP A 135 -15.58 -10.24 7.92
C ASP A 135 -16.12 -11.63 7.64
N ARG A 136 -17.28 -11.97 8.21
CA ARG A 136 -17.98 -13.25 7.98
C ARG A 136 -18.83 -13.25 6.73
N THR A 137 -19.27 -12.08 6.26
CA THR A 137 -20.14 -11.95 5.10
C THR A 137 -19.33 -11.96 3.82
N VAL A 138 -19.60 -12.94 2.97
CA VAL A 138 -18.94 -13.06 1.67
C VAL A 138 -19.82 -12.40 0.60
N TRP A 139 -19.20 -11.48 -0.15
CA TRP A 139 -19.84 -10.81 -1.28
C TRP A 139 -19.25 -11.34 -2.57
N ARG A 140 -20.12 -11.62 -3.54
CA ARG A 140 -19.76 -12.10 -4.87
C ARG A 140 -20.32 -11.20 -5.95
N LYS A 141 -19.62 -11.14 -7.09
CA LYS A 141 -20.15 -10.41 -8.25
C LYS A 141 -21.47 -11.02 -8.70
N SER A 142 -22.48 -10.15 -8.86
CA SER A 142 -23.70 -10.51 -9.55
C SER A 142 -23.45 -10.54 -11.05
N HIS A 143 -23.88 -11.62 -11.69
CA HIS A 143 -23.85 -11.78 -13.15
C HIS A 143 -25.15 -11.32 -13.81
N ASP A 144 -26.05 -10.72 -13.04
CA ASP A 144 -27.30 -10.18 -13.56
C ASP A 144 -27.00 -8.91 -14.36
N SER A 145 -26.98 -9.05 -15.68
CA SER A 145 -26.93 -7.97 -16.68
C SER A 145 -28.30 -7.74 -17.24
#